data_991bbd5030a8a8c7f05338bec2168a26
#
_entry.id   991bbd5030a8a8c7f05338bec2168a26
#
_cell.length_a   1.000
_cell.length_b   1.000
_cell.length_c   1.000
_cell.angle_alpha   90.00
_cell.angle_beta   90.00
_cell.angle_gamma   90.00
#
_symmetry.space_group_name_H-M   'P 1'
#
loop_
_entity.id
_entity.type
_entity.pdbx_description
1 polymer ?
#
loop_
_entity_poly.entity_id
_entity_poly.type
_entity_poly.pdbx_seq_one_letter_code
_entity_poly.pdbx_strand_id
1 'polypeptide(L)'
;MAKFIKTPVKGMCDQLPADMRLREHVLSMIKTSYSRFGFTQIETPVMEHIENLTSKQGGDNEKLIFKVMKRGADLARAIDAGKGELADSGLRYDLTLPLSRYYANNKEQLPSPFKALQIGPVFRADQPQKGRFRMFTQCDIDILGDNTNLAEIELVAATSDMLSRIFSEVGITDFTIHINDRQILRGAAKNAGFAEEDIASILISLDKYDKIGLDGIRAELTENGYDAEMV
;
A
#
# COMPACT_ATOMS: atom_id res chain seq x y z
N MET A 1 18.73 -35.90 13.55
CA MET A 1 17.68 -35.39 12.66
C MET A 1 17.38 -33.97 13.09
N ALA A 2 17.30 -33.03 12.12
CA ALA A 2 16.87 -31.63 12.41
C ALA A 2 15.44 -31.66 12.96
N LYS A 3 15.18 -30.88 14.02
CA LYS A 3 13.85 -30.78 14.62
C LYS A 3 12.91 -30.07 13.63
N PHE A 4 11.82 -30.72 13.25
CA PHE A 4 10.80 -30.10 12.39
C PHE A 4 10.12 -28.92 13.11
N ILE A 5 10.15 -27.74 12.49
CA ILE A 5 9.54 -26.53 13.03
C ILE A 5 8.08 -26.52 12.56
N LYS A 6 7.12 -26.53 13.50
CA LYS A 6 5.68 -26.62 13.22
C LYS A 6 4.99 -25.24 13.11
N THR A 7 5.66 -24.19 13.51
CA THR A 7 5.12 -22.82 13.49
C THR A 7 5.46 -22.14 12.15
N PRO A 8 4.57 -21.31 11.61
CA PRO A 8 4.88 -20.48 10.44
C PRO A 8 6.02 -19.50 10.74
N VAL A 9 6.58 -18.92 9.70
CA VAL A 9 7.57 -17.84 9.81
C VAL A 9 6.99 -16.68 10.63
N LYS A 10 7.82 -16.08 11.48
CA LYS A 10 7.41 -14.97 12.36
C LYS A 10 6.68 -13.88 11.59
N GLY A 11 5.48 -13.54 12.03
CA GLY A 11 4.64 -12.52 11.41
C GLY A 11 3.79 -13.02 10.23
N MET A 12 3.78 -14.34 9.98
CA MET A 12 2.87 -14.99 9.04
C MET A 12 1.96 -15.96 9.80
N CYS A 13 0.76 -16.20 9.29
CA CYS A 13 -0.23 -17.06 9.92
C CYS A 13 -0.81 -18.05 8.93
N ASP A 14 -1.04 -19.28 9.40
CA ASP A 14 -1.90 -20.23 8.71
C ASP A 14 -3.36 -19.78 8.84
N GLN A 15 -4.15 -20.02 7.80
CA GLN A 15 -5.58 -19.76 7.80
C GLN A 15 -6.32 -21.09 7.93
N LEU A 16 -7.15 -21.24 8.96
CA LEU A 16 -7.95 -22.45 9.16
C LEU A 16 -9.16 -22.46 8.22
N PRO A 17 -9.78 -23.64 7.99
CA PRO A 17 -10.93 -23.73 7.09
C PRO A 17 -12.11 -22.81 7.43
N ALA A 18 -12.32 -22.50 8.71
CA ALA A 18 -13.36 -21.55 9.12
C ALA A 18 -13.02 -20.12 8.69
N ASP A 19 -11.77 -19.71 8.92
CA ASP A 19 -11.27 -18.38 8.54
C ASP A 19 -11.30 -18.21 7.01
N MET A 20 -10.94 -19.29 6.27
CA MET A 20 -11.00 -19.28 4.81
C MET A 20 -12.42 -19.13 4.28
N ARG A 21 -13.42 -19.78 4.89
CA ARG A 21 -14.83 -19.59 4.48
C ARG A 21 -15.30 -18.16 4.66
N LEU A 22 -14.97 -17.55 5.81
CA LEU A 22 -15.30 -16.15 6.07
C LEU A 22 -14.60 -15.22 5.06
N ARG A 23 -13.32 -15.47 4.84
CA ARG A 23 -12.51 -14.70 3.88
C ARG A 23 -13.10 -14.76 2.48
N GLU A 24 -13.39 -15.95 1.96
CA GLU A 24 -13.97 -16.13 0.61
C GLU A 24 -15.34 -15.47 0.49
N HIS A 25 -16.15 -15.50 1.55
CA HIS A 25 -17.42 -14.80 1.57
C HIS A 25 -17.21 -13.28 1.41
N VAL A 26 -16.35 -12.68 2.22
CA VAL A 26 -16.03 -11.24 2.13
C VAL A 26 -15.44 -10.89 0.78
N LEU A 27 -14.50 -11.69 0.25
CA LEU A 27 -13.91 -11.46 -1.07
C LEU A 27 -14.93 -11.54 -2.19
N SER A 28 -15.93 -12.44 -2.08
CA SER A 28 -17.03 -12.54 -3.04
C SER A 28 -17.86 -11.25 -3.06
N MET A 29 -18.16 -10.69 -1.88
CA MET A 29 -18.89 -9.43 -1.78
C MET A 29 -18.10 -8.27 -2.40
N ILE A 30 -16.81 -8.16 -2.10
CA ILE A 30 -15.90 -7.15 -2.66
C ILE A 30 -15.90 -7.24 -4.19
N LYS A 31 -15.66 -8.42 -4.76
CA LYS A 31 -15.65 -8.66 -6.20
C LYS A 31 -16.98 -8.27 -6.86
N THR A 32 -18.09 -8.68 -6.25
CA THR A 32 -19.43 -8.37 -6.75
C THR A 32 -19.72 -6.88 -6.72
N SER A 33 -19.35 -6.17 -5.66
CA SER A 33 -19.54 -4.73 -5.55
C SER A 33 -18.73 -3.99 -6.60
N TYR A 34 -17.44 -4.23 -6.70
CA TYR A 34 -16.58 -3.52 -7.63
C TYR A 34 -16.85 -3.86 -9.11
N SER A 35 -17.26 -5.09 -9.42
CA SER A 35 -17.65 -5.45 -10.79
C SER A 35 -18.85 -4.64 -11.31
N ARG A 36 -19.76 -4.20 -10.43
CA ARG A 36 -20.90 -3.34 -10.78
C ARG A 36 -20.48 -1.93 -11.22
N PHE A 37 -19.31 -1.49 -10.78
CA PHE A 37 -18.67 -0.24 -11.20
C PHE A 37 -17.72 -0.42 -12.40
N GLY A 38 -17.71 -1.63 -12.99
CA GLY A 38 -16.90 -1.93 -14.17
C GLY A 38 -15.43 -2.25 -13.87
N PHE A 39 -15.06 -2.45 -12.60
CA PHE A 39 -13.72 -2.93 -12.28
C PHE A 39 -13.55 -4.39 -12.70
N THR A 40 -12.46 -4.67 -13.40
CA THR A 40 -12.10 -6.00 -13.88
C THR A 40 -10.92 -6.56 -13.09
N GLN A 41 -11.06 -7.83 -12.68
CA GLN A 41 -10.02 -8.46 -11.87
C GLN A 41 -8.82 -8.80 -12.74
N ILE A 42 -7.64 -8.43 -12.24
CA ILE A 42 -6.33 -8.87 -12.77
C ILE A 42 -5.51 -9.52 -11.67
N GLU A 43 -4.46 -10.21 -12.08
CA GLU A 43 -3.47 -10.78 -11.18
C GLU A 43 -2.07 -10.48 -11.72
N THR A 44 -1.17 -10.12 -10.81
CA THR A 44 0.25 -9.89 -11.09
C THR A 44 1.10 -10.86 -10.27
N PRO A 45 2.30 -11.22 -10.71
CA PRO A 45 3.20 -12.07 -9.94
C PRO A 45 3.50 -11.52 -8.56
N VAL A 46 3.67 -12.42 -7.59
CA VAL A 46 4.05 -12.07 -6.21
C VAL A 46 5.47 -11.54 -6.13
N MET A 47 6.35 -12.04 -7.02
CA MET A 47 7.73 -11.58 -7.16
C MET A 47 7.84 -10.49 -8.22
N GLU A 48 8.62 -9.46 -7.92
CA GLU A 48 8.91 -8.35 -8.83
C GLU A 48 10.42 -8.11 -8.90
N HIS A 49 10.89 -7.49 -9.98
CA HIS A 49 12.28 -7.08 -10.12
C HIS A 49 12.68 -6.13 -8.98
N ILE A 50 13.89 -6.32 -8.44
CA ILE A 50 14.35 -5.53 -7.30
C ILE A 50 14.45 -4.04 -7.66
N GLU A 51 14.84 -3.72 -8.89
CA GLU A 51 14.96 -2.37 -9.39
C GLU A 51 13.61 -1.63 -9.38
N ASN A 52 12.51 -2.34 -9.66
CA ASN A 52 11.18 -1.76 -9.59
C ASN A 52 10.77 -1.49 -8.14
N LEU A 53 11.11 -2.41 -7.21
CA LEU A 53 10.76 -2.31 -5.80
C LEU A 53 11.57 -1.23 -5.06
N THR A 54 12.82 -0.97 -5.49
CA THR A 54 13.76 -0.01 -4.89
C THR A 54 13.85 1.28 -5.71
N SER A 55 12.80 1.62 -6.47
CA SER A 55 12.81 2.80 -7.32
C SER A 55 13.13 4.08 -6.54
N LYS A 56 13.78 5.04 -7.21
CA LYS A 56 14.47 6.26 -6.74
C LYS A 56 13.76 7.17 -5.70
N GLN A 57 12.63 6.80 -5.20
CA GLN A 57 11.94 7.54 -4.14
C GLN A 57 12.47 7.23 -2.73
N GLY A 58 13.59 6.48 -2.67
CA GLY A 58 14.38 6.11 -1.49
C GLY A 58 13.71 6.51 -0.18
N GLY A 59 13.03 5.58 0.46
CA GLY A 59 12.29 5.87 1.66
C GLY A 59 12.30 4.66 2.59
N ASP A 60 11.63 4.80 3.72
CA ASP A 60 11.49 3.70 4.68
C ASP A 60 10.89 2.42 4.08
N ASN A 61 10.20 2.52 2.95
CA ASN A 61 9.63 1.38 2.23
C ASN A 61 10.69 0.36 1.77
N GLU A 62 11.90 0.78 1.44
CA GLU A 62 12.98 -0.17 1.04
C GLU A 62 13.34 -1.13 2.16
N LYS A 63 13.23 -0.70 3.42
CA LYS A 63 13.48 -1.52 4.61
C LYS A 63 12.39 -2.60 4.80
N LEU A 64 11.24 -2.41 4.15
CA LEU A 64 10.09 -3.32 4.25
C LEU A 64 10.11 -4.43 3.20
N ILE A 65 11.02 -4.38 2.22
CA ILE A 65 11.07 -5.33 1.12
C ILE A 65 11.72 -6.64 1.57
N PHE A 66 11.03 -7.75 1.35
CA PHE A 66 11.64 -9.07 1.40
C PHE A 66 12.41 -9.32 0.11
N LYS A 67 13.72 -9.15 0.14
CA LYS A 67 14.61 -9.41 -0.99
C LYS A 67 14.77 -10.90 -1.22
N VAL A 68 14.75 -11.32 -2.49
CA VAL A 68 14.99 -12.71 -2.91
C VAL A 68 16.36 -12.78 -3.56
N MET A 69 17.21 -13.67 -3.04
CA MET A 69 18.58 -13.82 -3.48
C MET A 69 18.66 -14.46 -4.87
N LYS A 70 19.64 -14.02 -5.65
CA LYS A 70 20.08 -14.69 -6.89
C LYS A 70 20.34 -16.17 -6.64
N ARG A 71 20.37 -16.97 -7.71
CA ARG A 71 20.59 -18.42 -7.62
C ARG A 71 21.77 -18.87 -8.47
N GLY A 72 22.33 -20.02 -8.10
CA GLY A 72 23.36 -20.71 -8.90
C GLY A 72 24.58 -19.84 -9.21
N ALA A 73 24.99 -19.83 -10.46
CA ALA A 73 26.18 -19.12 -10.91
C ALA A 73 26.08 -17.59 -10.75
N ASP A 74 24.88 -17.03 -10.82
CA ASP A 74 24.68 -15.59 -10.64
C ASP A 74 24.92 -15.15 -9.20
N LEU A 75 24.50 -15.96 -8.23
CA LEU A 75 24.79 -15.73 -6.82
C LEU A 75 26.29 -15.87 -6.54
N ALA A 76 26.91 -16.93 -7.05
CA ALA A 76 28.35 -17.15 -6.89
C ALA A 76 29.15 -15.97 -7.43
N ARG A 77 28.87 -15.52 -8.65
CA ARG A 77 29.51 -14.34 -9.25
C ARG A 77 29.30 -13.07 -8.45
N ALA A 78 28.12 -12.86 -7.89
CA ALA A 78 27.81 -11.68 -7.07
C ALA A 78 28.58 -11.69 -5.74
N ILE A 79 28.77 -12.87 -5.14
CA ILE A 79 29.56 -13.05 -3.91
C ILE A 79 31.05 -12.80 -4.22
N ASP A 80 31.60 -13.43 -5.27
CA ASP A 80 33.01 -13.33 -5.65
C ASP A 80 33.40 -11.89 -6.03
N ALA A 81 32.48 -11.14 -6.64
CA ALA A 81 32.70 -9.75 -6.99
C ALA A 81 32.82 -8.82 -5.76
N GLY A 82 32.39 -9.24 -4.58
CA GLY A 82 32.47 -8.49 -3.32
C GLY A 82 31.75 -7.12 -3.33
N LYS A 83 31.18 -6.75 -4.46
CA LYS A 83 30.44 -5.51 -4.69
C LYS A 83 29.29 -5.83 -5.62
N GLY A 84 28.08 -5.82 -5.12
CA GLY A 84 26.90 -6.04 -5.94
C GLY A 84 25.71 -6.47 -5.10
N GLU A 85 24.54 -6.23 -5.66
CA GLU A 85 23.29 -6.67 -5.02
C GLU A 85 23.21 -8.20 -5.13
N LEU A 86 23.09 -8.86 -3.99
CA LEU A 86 22.91 -10.32 -3.91
C LEU A 86 21.50 -10.73 -4.30
N ALA A 87 20.56 -9.80 -4.34
CA ALA A 87 19.19 -10.00 -4.77
C ALA A 87 18.97 -9.45 -6.18
N ASP A 88 18.09 -10.08 -6.95
CA ASP A 88 17.61 -9.62 -8.27
C ASP A 88 16.10 -9.44 -8.29
N SER A 89 15.44 -9.88 -7.26
CA SER A 89 13.98 -9.83 -7.11
C SER A 89 13.59 -9.64 -5.64
N GLY A 90 12.33 -9.37 -5.41
CA GLY A 90 11.76 -9.27 -4.08
C GLY A 90 10.28 -9.62 -4.08
N LEU A 91 9.71 -9.80 -2.89
CA LEU A 91 8.28 -9.96 -2.73
C LEU A 91 7.60 -8.58 -2.76
N ARG A 92 6.52 -8.47 -3.51
CA ARG A 92 5.75 -7.21 -3.60
C ARG A 92 5.23 -6.79 -2.23
N TYR A 93 5.40 -5.52 -1.89
CA TYR A 93 4.93 -4.93 -0.63
C TYR A 93 3.58 -4.22 -0.76
N ASP A 94 3.13 -4.00 -2.00
CA ASP A 94 1.80 -3.50 -2.38
C ASP A 94 1.37 -4.08 -3.74
N LEU A 95 0.20 -3.68 -4.24
CA LEU A 95 -0.30 -4.07 -5.55
C LEU A 95 -0.18 -2.96 -6.61
N THR A 96 0.08 -1.72 -6.20
CA THR A 96 0.15 -0.54 -7.08
C THR A 96 1.36 -0.58 -8.00
N LEU A 97 2.52 -0.93 -7.47
CA LEU A 97 3.76 -1.01 -8.26
C LEU A 97 3.68 -2.14 -9.33
N PRO A 98 3.27 -3.38 -8.99
CA PRO A 98 3.01 -4.40 -9.99
C PRO A 98 1.96 -4.00 -11.04
N LEU A 99 0.93 -3.25 -10.65
CA LEU A 99 -0.07 -2.71 -11.59
C LEU A 99 0.56 -1.74 -12.57
N SER A 100 1.42 -0.85 -12.10
CA SER A 100 2.10 0.13 -12.96
C SER A 100 2.92 -0.57 -14.05
N ARG A 101 3.68 -1.62 -13.69
CA ARG A 101 4.41 -2.46 -14.65
C ARG A 101 3.45 -3.21 -15.59
N TYR A 102 2.38 -3.79 -15.05
CA TYR A 102 1.36 -4.49 -15.82
C TYR A 102 0.73 -3.58 -16.87
N TYR A 103 0.31 -2.38 -16.46
CA TYR A 103 -0.31 -1.40 -17.34
C TYR A 103 0.68 -0.92 -18.42
N ALA A 104 1.92 -0.60 -18.05
CA ALA A 104 2.95 -0.18 -19.00
C ALA A 104 3.21 -1.23 -20.09
N ASN A 105 3.12 -2.52 -19.74
CA ASN A 105 3.36 -3.62 -20.67
C ASN A 105 2.14 -3.99 -21.54
N ASN A 106 0.92 -3.70 -21.06
CA ASN A 106 -0.30 -4.22 -21.69
C ASN A 106 -1.29 -3.13 -22.13
N LYS A 107 -0.96 -1.85 -21.97
CA LYS A 107 -1.90 -0.72 -22.18
C LYS A 107 -2.61 -0.74 -23.52
N GLU A 108 -1.96 -1.23 -24.58
CA GLU A 108 -2.54 -1.33 -25.92
C GLU A 108 -3.66 -2.37 -26.05
N GLN A 109 -3.76 -3.29 -25.08
CA GLN A 109 -4.77 -4.35 -25.02
C GLN A 109 -5.85 -4.07 -23.97
N LEU A 110 -5.70 -2.97 -23.20
CA LEU A 110 -6.60 -2.62 -22.12
C LEU A 110 -7.56 -1.49 -22.56
N PRO A 111 -8.77 -1.44 -21.99
CA PRO A 111 -9.67 -0.32 -22.23
C PRO A 111 -9.09 0.99 -21.66
N SER A 112 -9.58 2.13 -22.15
CA SER A 112 -9.25 3.44 -21.59
C SER A 112 -10.54 4.19 -21.28
N PRO A 113 -10.80 4.58 -20.02
CA PRO A 113 -9.98 4.30 -18.85
C PRO A 113 -10.00 2.80 -18.48
N PHE A 114 -8.91 2.32 -17.86
CA PHE A 114 -8.81 0.98 -17.35
C PHE A 114 -9.11 0.95 -15.84
N LYS A 115 -10.12 0.19 -15.46
CA LYS A 115 -10.55 0.00 -14.06
C LYS A 115 -10.09 -1.38 -13.59
N ALA A 116 -9.04 -1.40 -12.79
CA ALA A 116 -8.43 -2.61 -12.27
C ALA A 116 -8.93 -2.94 -10.86
N LEU A 117 -9.20 -4.21 -10.61
CA LEU A 117 -9.35 -4.79 -9.29
C LEU A 117 -8.22 -5.81 -9.10
N GLN A 118 -7.44 -5.65 -8.04
CA GLN A 118 -6.44 -6.62 -7.64
C GLN A 118 -6.72 -7.14 -6.24
N ILE A 119 -6.64 -8.44 -6.06
CA ILE A 119 -6.75 -9.09 -4.75
C ILE A 119 -5.60 -10.07 -4.63
N GLY A 120 -4.74 -9.88 -3.66
CA GLY A 120 -3.61 -10.79 -3.50
C GLY A 120 -2.76 -10.53 -2.26
N PRO A 121 -1.88 -11.48 -1.91
CA PRO A 121 -0.97 -11.33 -0.80
C PRO A 121 0.11 -10.29 -1.10
N VAL A 122 0.42 -9.51 -0.10
CA VAL A 122 1.56 -8.58 -0.07
C VAL A 122 2.40 -8.84 1.17
N PHE A 123 3.67 -8.41 1.13
CA PHE A 123 4.67 -8.79 2.10
C PHE A 123 5.44 -7.57 2.60
N ARG A 124 5.43 -7.35 3.91
CA ARG A 124 6.16 -6.24 4.54
C ARG A 124 7.01 -6.76 5.69
N ALA A 125 8.31 -6.45 5.68
CA ALA A 125 9.25 -6.87 6.72
C ALA A 125 9.09 -6.09 8.04
N ASP A 126 7.90 -5.56 8.30
CA ASP A 126 7.54 -4.86 9.52
C ASP A 126 7.78 -5.71 10.78
N GLN A 127 7.88 -5.02 11.91
CA GLN A 127 7.81 -5.67 13.22
C GLN A 127 6.39 -6.19 13.44
N PRO A 128 6.19 -7.53 13.59
CA PRO A 128 4.87 -8.08 13.81
C PRO A 128 4.30 -7.62 15.15
N GLN A 129 3.04 -7.20 15.12
CA GLN A 129 2.27 -6.85 16.33
C GLN A 129 0.79 -7.20 16.09
N LYS A 130 -0.08 -7.03 17.10
CA LYS A 130 -1.50 -7.31 16.96
C LYS A 130 -2.09 -6.50 15.80
N GLY A 131 -2.71 -7.18 14.83
CA GLY A 131 -3.28 -6.56 13.62
C GLY A 131 -2.27 -6.18 12.53
N ARG A 132 -0.95 -6.39 12.73
CA ARG A 132 0.07 -6.10 11.73
C ARG A 132 0.90 -7.35 11.43
N PHE A 133 0.65 -7.93 10.28
CA PHE A 133 1.30 -9.14 9.79
C PHE A 133 2.33 -8.82 8.71
N ARG A 134 3.29 -9.73 8.52
CA ARG A 134 4.28 -9.64 7.44
C ARG A 134 3.75 -10.12 6.08
N MET A 135 2.69 -10.91 6.09
CA MET A 135 1.94 -11.33 4.92
C MET A 135 0.45 -11.08 5.19
N PHE A 136 -0.19 -10.32 4.32
CA PHE A 136 -1.62 -10.03 4.40
C PHE A 136 -2.18 -9.81 2.99
N THR A 137 -3.51 -9.86 2.85
CA THR A 137 -4.17 -9.63 1.56
C THR A 137 -4.54 -8.15 1.43
N GLN A 138 -4.17 -7.55 0.31
CA GLN A 138 -4.75 -6.29 -0.17
C GLN A 138 -5.86 -6.55 -1.17
N CYS A 139 -6.83 -5.63 -1.20
CA CYS A 139 -7.88 -5.54 -2.20
C CYS A 139 -7.86 -4.10 -2.73
N ASP A 140 -7.25 -3.89 -3.87
CA ASP A 140 -7.00 -2.58 -4.43
C ASP A 140 -7.87 -2.38 -5.67
N ILE A 141 -8.45 -1.19 -5.80
CA ILE A 141 -9.10 -0.72 -7.04
C ILE A 141 -8.37 0.50 -7.54
N ASP A 142 -8.12 0.52 -8.83
CA ASP A 142 -7.39 1.60 -9.51
C ASP A 142 -8.08 1.97 -10.81
N ILE A 143 -8.04 3.26 -11.17
CA ILE A 143 -8.48 3.77 -12.46
C ILE A 143 -7.27 4.41 -13.15
N LEU A 144 -6.92 3.90 -14.32
CA LEU A 144 -5.80 4.39 -15.11
C LEU A 144 -6.29 4.95 -16.46
N GLY A 145 -5.70 6.07 -16.86
CA GLY A 145 -6.03 6.70 -18.15
C GLY A 145 -7.20 7.70 -18.08
N ASP A 146 -7.67 8.03 -16.89
CA ASP A 146 -8.55 9.18 -16.63
C ASP A 146 -7.77 10.25 -15.86
N ASN A 147 -7.76 11.47 -16.37
CA ASN A 147 -7.11 12.63 -15.77
C ASN A 147 -8.10 13.65 -15.19
N THR A 148 -9.36 13.26 -15.06
CA THR A 148 -10.41 14.06 -14.46
C THR A 148 -10.69 13.63 -13.03
N ASN A 149 -11.36 14.46 -12.25
CA ASN A 149 -11.78 14.13 -10.88
C ASN A 149 -12.94 13.12 -10.83
N LEU A 150 -13.43 12.65 -11.98
CA LEU A 150 -14.45 11.60 -12.02
C LEU A 150 -13.91 10.27 -11.49
N ALA A 151 -12.61 9.99 -11.72
CA ALA A 151 -11.96 8.80 -11.19
C ALA A 151 -12.03 8.74 -9.65
N GLU A 152 -11.68 9.84 -8.97
CA GLU A 152 -11.74 9.93 -7.50
C GLU A 152 -13.18 9.81 -6.98
N ILE A 153 -14.13 10.48 -7.63
CA ILE A 153 -15.55 10.40 -7.28
C ILE A 153 -16.04 8.95 -7.39
N GLU A 154 -15.68 8.26 -8.46
CA GLU A 154 -16.09 6.87 -8.68
C GLU A 154 -15.45 5.91 -7.66
N LEU A 155 -14.18 6.10 -7.33
CA LEU A 155 -13.48 5.31 -6.29
C LEU A 155 -14.19 5.45 -4.94
N VAL A 156 -14.58 6.66 -4.55
CA VAL A 156 -15.33 6.92 -3.31
C VAL A 156 -16.71 6.26 -3.35
N ALA A 157 -17.44 6.40 -4.45
CA ALA A 157 -18.76 5.79 -4.62
C ALA A 157 -18.70 4.26 -4.58
N ALA A 158 -17.75 3.65 -5.30
CA ALA A 158 -17.55 2.20 -5.35
C ALA A 158 -17.15 1.64 -3.97
N THR A 159 -16.27 2.35 -3.26
CA THR A 159 -15.83 1.96 -1.92
C THR A 159 -16.97 2.09 -0.91
N SER A 160 -17.78 3.14 -1.01
CA SER A 160 -18.95 3.34 -0.15
C SER A 160 -19.99 2.23 -0.35
N ASP A 161 -20.32 1.85 -1.59
CA ASP A 161 -21.25 0.74 -1.90
C ASP A 161 -20.71 -0.59 -1.33
N MET A 162 -19.44 -0.86 -1.53
CA MET A 162 -18.80 -2.08 -1.05
C MET A 162 -18.81 -2.16 0.49
N LEU A 163 -18.41 -1.09 1.18
CA LEU A 163 -18.40 -1.06 2.65
C LEU A 163 -19.82 -1.17 3.22
N SER A 164 -20.78 -0.46 2.64
CA SER A 164 -22.19 -0.53 3.07
C SER A 164 -22.73 -1.96 3.01
N ARG A 165 -22.39 -2.72 1.98
CA ARG A 165 -22.81 -4.12 1.82
C ARG A 165 -22.17 -5.03 2.87
N ILE A 166 -20.86 -4.93 3.07
CA ILE A 166 -20.15 -5.76 4.05
C ILE A 166 -20.62 -5.44 5.46
N PHE A 167 -20.72 -4.16 5.81
CA PHE A 167 -21.08 -3.73 7.15
C PHE A 167 -22.53 -4.03 7.50
N SER A 168 -23.43 -4.00 6.52
CA SER A 168 -24.83 -4.37 6.75
C SER A 168 -25.01 -5.81 7.24
N GLU A 169 -24.13 -6.74 6.81
CA GLU A 169 -24.19 -8.14 7.26
C GLU A 169 -23.84 -8.32 8.75
N VAL A 170 -23.07 -7.40 9.30
CA VAL A 170 -22.67 -7.41 10.73
C VAL A 170 -23.41 -6.35 11.55
N GLY A 171 -24.41 -5.70 10.96
CA GLY A 171 -25.25 -4.71 11.64
C GLY A 171 -24.57 -3.35 11.87
N ILE A 172 -23.48 -3.06 11.19
CA ILE A 172 -22.84 -1.74 11.20
C ILE A 172 -23.51 -0.88 10.12
N THR A 173 -24.13 0.22 10.53
CA THR A 173 -24.88 1.12 9.63
C THR A 173 -24.21 2.48 9.47
N ASP A 174 -23.17 2.75 10.24
CA ASP A 174 -22.50 4.05 10.30
C ASP A 174 -20.98 3.89 10.06
N PHE A 175 -20.46 4.64 9.09
CA PHE A 175 -19.04 4.76 8.81
C PHE A 175 -18.75 6.07 8.09
N THR A 176 -17.52 6.54 8.18
CA THR A 176 -17.09 7.78 7.54
C THR A 176 -15.91 7.51 6.60
N ILE A 177 -15.97 8.05 5.38
CA ILE A 177 -14.85 8.07 4.45
C ILE A 177 -14.19 9.43 4.56
N HIS A 178 -12.95 9.47 5.04
CA HIS A 178 -12.15 10.69 5.09
C HIS A 178 -11.45 10.91 3.75
N ILE A 179 -11.67 12.07 3.15
CA ILE A 179 -11.04 12.48 1.89
C ILE A 179 -10.12 13.67 2.17
N ASN A 180 -8.92 13.63 1.60
CA ASN A 180 -7.95 14.71 1.73
C ASN A 180 -7.34 15.03 0.36
N ASP A 181 -7.05 16.31 0.15
CA ASP A 181 -6.29 16.79 -1.01
C ASP A 181 -5.00 17.47 -0.54
N ARG A 182 -3.85 16.97 -1.01
CA ARG A 182 -2.55 17.56 -0.68
C ARG A 182 -2.42 19.02 -1.11
N GLN A 183 -3.13 19.46 -2.15
CA GLN A 183 -3.12 20.84 -2.57
C GLN A 183 -3.77 21.75 -1.52
N ILE A 184 -4.84 21.30 -0.88
CA ILE A 184 -5.49 22.03 0.23
C ILE A 184 -4.52 22.14 1.40
N LEU A 185 -3.87 21.03 1.80
CA LEU A 185 -2.89 21.07 2.88
C LEU A 185 -1.69 21.94 2.54
N ARG A 186 -1.17 21.89 1.31
CA ARG A 186 -0.09 22.80 0.85
C ARG A 186 -0.53 24.25 0.90
N GLY A 187 -1.76 24.54 0.46
CA GLY A 187 -2.33 25.88 0.53
C GLY A 187 -2.47 26.37 1.96
N ALA A 188 -2.92 25.53 2.88
CA ALA A 188 -3.00 25.85 4.31
C ALA A 188 -1.62 26.13 4.91
N ALA A 189 -0.61 25.29 4.65
CA ALA A 189 0.76 25.49 5.12
C ALA A 189 1.36 26.79 4.57
N LYS A 190 1.17 27.10 3.28
CA LYS A 190 1.60 28.38 2.70
C LYS A 190 0.92 29.58 3.37
N ASN A 191 -0.39 29.48 3.61
CA ASN A 191 -1.14 30.54 4.27
C ASN A 191 -0.72 30.76 5.72
N ALA A 192 -0.22 29.70 6.38
CA ALA A 192 0.39 29.78 7.70
C ALA A 192 1.82 30.39 7.71
N GLY A 193 2.39 30.63 6.52
CA GLY A 193 3.70 31.29 6.36
C GLY A 193 4.88 30.34 6.14
N PHE A 194 4.65 29.03 6.00
CA PHE A 194 5.72 28.08 5.74
C PHE A 194 6.28 28.20 4.31
N ALA A 195 7.60 28.05 4.17
CA ALA A 195 8.27 28.06 2.87
C ALA A 195 7.94 26.82 2.05
N GLU A 196 7.93 26.94 0.72
CA GLU A 196 7.58 25.85 -0.19
C GLU A 196 8.44 24.60 0.00
N GLU A 197 9.72 24.80 0.26
CA GLU A 197 10.70 23.74 0.50
C GLU A 197 10.41 22.91 1.77
N ASP A 198 9.75 23.52 2.77
CA ASP A 198 9.45 22.90 4.06
C ASP A 198 8.13 22.13 4.09
N ILE A 199 7.24 22.42 3.16
CA ILE A 199 5.86 21.87 3.15
C ILE A 199 5.87 20.34 3.21
N ALA A 200 6.77 19.69 2.48
CA ALA A 200 6.83 18.23 2.48
C ALA A 200 7.15 17.66 3.88
N SER A 201 8.07 18.28 4.61
CA SER A 201 8.44 17.91 5.99
C SER A 201 7.27 18.15 6.96
N ILE A 202 6.59 19.28 6.81
CA ILE A 202 5.44 19.66 7.64
C ILE A 202 4.29 18.69 7.46
N LEU A 203 3.99 18.30 6.21
CA LEU A 203 2.94 17.33 5.95
C LEU A 203 3.23 15.95 6.55
N ILE A 204 4.51 15.52 6.59
CA ILE A 204 4.92 14.29 7.28
C ILE A 204 4.66 14.36 8.78
N SER A 205 4.88 15.53 9.40
CA SER A 205 4.56 15.74 10.82
C SER A 205 3.05 15.76 11.05
N LEU A 206 2.28 16.42 10.18
CA LEU A 206 0.81 16.45 10.24
C LEU A 206 0.18 15.06 10.10
N ASP A 207 0.76 14.16 9.33
CA ASP A 207 0.30 12.76 9.19
C ASP A 207 0.36 11.97 10.52
N LYS A 208 1.06 12.50 11.52
CA LYS A 208 1.13 11.90 12.86
C LYS A 208 0.01 12.37 13.80
N TYR A 209 -0.89 13.25 13.34
CA TYR A 209 -1.93 13.87 14.18
C TYR A 209 -2.71 12.86 15.03
N ASP A 210 -3.14 11.77 14.44
CA ASP A 210 -3.91 10.72 15.14
C ASP A 210 -3.10 10.00 16.23
N LYS A 211 -1.76 10.10 16.19
CA LYS A 211 -0.85 9.42 17.13
C LYS A 211 -0.39 10.31 18.27
N ILE A 212 -0.05 11.55 17.96
CA ILE A 212 0.61 12.47 18.90
C ILE A 212 -0.23 13.70 19.23
N GLY A 213 -1.36 13.91 18.56
CA GLY A 213 -2.23 15.06 18.75
C GLY A 213 -1.60 16.38 18.31
N LEU A 214 -2.34 17.48 18.49
CA LEU A 214 -1.90 18.81 18.09
C LEU A 214 -0.66 19.26 18.87
N ASP A 215 -0.63 18.99 20.18
CA ASP A 215 0.51 19.39 21.03
C ASP A 215 1.81 18.66 20.65
N GLY A 216 1.69 17.38 20.27
CA GLY A 216 2.82 16.61 19.78
C GLY A 216 3.35 17.11 18.44
N ILE A 217 2.46 17.54 17.53
CA ILE A 217 2.86 18.15 16.26
C ILE A 217 3.57 19.49 16.51
N ARG A 218 3.02 20.33 17.38
CA ARG A 218 3.65 21.59 17.75
C ARG A 218 5.06 21.39 18.30
N ALA A 219 5.22 20.45 19.23
CA ALA A 219 6.52 20.13 19.79
C ALA A 219 7.51 19.67 18.71
N GLU A 220 7.10 18.75 17.81
CA GLU A 220 7.94 18.24 16.74
C GLU A 220 8.34 19.34 15.74
N LEU A 221 7.39 20.17 15.31
CA LEU A 221 7.69 21.27 14.37
C LEU A 221 8.58 22.32 15.00
N THR A 222 8.38 22.65 16.28
CA THR A 222 9.25 23.57 17.02
C THR A 222 10.67 23.01 17.17
N GLU A 223 10.80 21.69 17.46
CA GLU A 223 12.11 21.01 17.53
C GLU A 223 12.82 21.02 16.17
N ASN A 224 12.07 20.95 15.08
CA ASN A 224 12.59 21.07 13.72
C ASN A 224 12.92 22.52 13.30
N GLY A 225 12.74 23.50 14.20
CA GLY A 225 13.14 24.88 14.00
C GLY A 225 12.06 25.81 13.41
N TYR A 226 10.81 25.35 13.33
CA TYR A 226 9.70 26.20 12.89
C TYR A 226 9.15 27.05 14.04
N ASP A 227 8.64 28.24 13.71
CA ASP A 227 8.06 29.15 14.70
C ASP A 227 6.76 28.54 15.26
N ALA A 228 6.65 28.51 16.58
CA ALA A 228 5.49 27.98 17.30
C ALA A 228 4.19 28.76 17.00
N GLU A 229 4.26 30.01 16.54
CA GLU A 229 3.09 30.80 16.14
C GLU A 229 2.57 30.41 14.75
N MET A 230 3.40 29.76 13.92
CA MET A 230 3.01 29.23 12.60
C MET A 230 2.27 27.89 12.69
N VAL A 231 2.37 27.22 13.83
CA VAL A 231 1.86 25.88 14.10
C VAL A 231 0.60 25.93 14.96
#